data_6d2955d9c7ebc76daddec7e4ea64df0c
#
_entry.id   6d2955d9c7ebc76daddec7e4ea64df0c
#
_cell.length_a   1.000
_cell.length_b   1.000
_cell.length_c   1.000
_cell.angle_alpha   90.00
_cell.angle_beta   90.00
_cell.angle_gamma   90.00
#
_symmetry.space_group_name_H-M   'P 1'
#
loop_
_entity.id
_entity.type
_entity.pdbx_description
1 polymer ?
#
loop_
_entity_poly.entity_id
_entity_poly.type
_entity_poly.pdbx_seq_one_letter_code
_entity_poly.pdbx_strand_id
1 'polypeptide(L)'
;AGPQTGLVFQKPNLMPWRTLFENVSLPLELAGRPKEEIQHATQEMIDLVGLRGFEKSYPHELSGGMAQRVSIARSLVQDPEILLLDEPFGQLDALTRERMGEELLRIWGEKRKTVLMVTHSISEAIYLADRVLVMTRRPAQISLDLPIPLPRPRSEEMRYQPEFGWLAQLVHEQLSQNNDVTAMPTKMQAGQK
;
A
#
# COMPACT_ATOMS: atom_id res chain seq x y z
N ALA A 1 -16.11 3.73 20.23
CA ALA A 1 -15.46 2.86 19.24
C ALA A 1 -14.25 3.62 18.69
N GLY A 2 -13.12 2.94 18.54
CA GLY A 2 -11.94 3.53 17.87
C GLY A 2 -12.16 3.67 16.37
N PRO A 3 -11.26 4.38 15.65
CA PRO A 3 -11.36 4.54 14.20
C PRO A 3 -11.37 3.16 13.51
N GLN A 4 -12.25 3.00 12.53
CA GLN A 4 -12.26 1.77 11.73
C GLN A 4 -11.01 1.73 10.84
N THR A 5 -10.31 0.60 10.84
CA THR A 5 -9.07 0.43 10.12
C THR A 5 -9.19 -0.69 9.09
N GLY A 6 -8.89 -0.38 7.83
CA GLY A 6 -8.74 -1.36 6.76
C GLY A 6 -7.28 -1.80 6.67
N LEU A 7 -7.03 -3.07 6.36
CA LEU A 7 -5.69 -3.64 6.23
C LEU A 7 -5.55 -4.38 4.90
N VAL A 8 -4.51 -4.03 4.16
CA VAL A 8 -4.11 -4.70 2.90
C VAL A 8 -2.73 -5.28 3.09
N PHE A 9 -2.60 -6.58 2.91
CA PHE A 9 -1.33 -7.31 3.02
C PHE A 9 -0.60 -7.37 1.69
N GLN A 10 0.68 -7.71 1.73
CA GLN A 10 1.53 -7.96 0.57
C GLN A 10 0.94 -9.03 -0.36
N LYS A 11 0.41 -10.13 0.21
CA LYS A 11 -0.40 -11.10 -0.52
C LYS A 11 -1.87 -10.70 -0.44
N PRO A 12 -2.65 -10.78 -1.52
CA PRO A 12 -4.07 -10.41 -1.52
C PRO A 12 -4.92 -11.19 -0.51
N ASN A 13 -4.48 -12.40 -0.13
CA ASN A 13 -5.15 -13.29 0.83
C ASN A 13 -6.65 -13.43 0.55
N LEU A 14 -7.01 -13.62 -0.72
CA LEU A 14 -8.38 -13.86 -1.14
C LEU A 14 -8.80 -15.27 -0.75
N MET A 15 -10.07 -15.44 -0.39
CA MET A 15 -10.65 -16.76 -0.14
C MET A 15 -10.77 -17.50 -1.48
N PRO A 16 -10.02 -18.61 -1.72
CA PRO A 16 -9.93 -19.22 -3.04
C PRO A 16 -11.22 -19.87 -3.52
N TRP A 17 -12.13 -20.18 -2.61
CA TRP A 17 -13.46 -20.76 -2.88
C TRP A 17 -14.57 -19.73 -3.01
N ARG A 18 -14.25 -18.43 -2.89
CA ARG A 18 -15.19 -17.31 -3.07
C ARG A 18 -14.87 -16.57 -4.37
N THR A 19 -15.91 -16.11 -5.03
CA THR A 19 -15.78 -15.22 -6.19
C THR A 19 -15.19 -13.86 -5.79
N LEU A 20 -14.86 -13.01 -6.76
CA LEU A 20 -14.43 -11.64 -6.54
C LEU A 20 -15.48 -10.88 -5.71
N PHE A 21 -16.75 -10.92 -6.13
CA PHE A 21 -17.84 -10.27 -5.39
C PHE A 21 -17.91 -10.75 -3.94
N GLU A 22 -17.90 -12.05 -3.71
CA GLU A 22 -17.96 -12.64 -2.37
C GLU A 22 -16.72 -12.35 -1.50
N ASN A 23 -15.57 -12.14 -2.12
CA ASN A 23 -14.36 -11.67 -1.41
C ASN A 23 -14.51 -10.22 -0.95
N VAL A 24 -15.02 -9.34 -1.79
CA VAL A 24 -15.24 -7.92 -1.44
C VAL A 24 -16.36 -7.77 -0.42
N SER A 25 -17.46 -8.52 -0.54
CA SER A 25 -18.62 -8.45 0.35
C SER A 25 -18.36 -9.03 1.75
N LEU A 26 -17.35 -9.89 1.90
CA LEU A 26 -17.10 -10.64 3.13
C LEU A 26 -17.12 -9.81 4.43
N PRO A 27 -16.48 -8.63 4.51
CA PRO A 27 -16.51 -7.83 5.74
C PRO A 27 -17.92 -7.36 6.11
N LEU A 28 -18.76 -7.04 5.14
CA LEU A 28 -20.14 -6.61 5.37
C LEU A 28 -21.05 -7.78 5.78
N GLU A 29 -20.82 -8.97 5.20
CA GLU A 29 -21.48 -10.21 5.60
C GLU A 29 -21.21 -10.54 7.06
N LEU A 30 -19.92 -10.47 7.47
CA LEU A 30 -19.50 -10.71 8.86
C LEU A 30 -20.05 -9.66 9.83
N ALA A 31 -20.25 -8.43 9.36
CA ALA A 31 -20.88 -7.36 10.13
C ALA A 31 -22.42 -7.49 10.19
N GLY A 32 -23.01 -8.50 9.56
CA GLY A 32 -24.46 -8.76 9.58
C GLY A 32 -25.29 -7.67 8.86
N ARG A 33 -24.70 -7.00 7.85
CA ARG A 33 -25.40 -5.96 7.11
C ARG A 33 -26.56 -6.53 6.27
N PRO A 34 -27.60 -5.74 5.97
CA PRO A 34 -28.69 -6.14 5.08
C PRO A 34 -28.17 -6.51 3.68
N LYS A 35 -28.77 -7.50 3.03
CA LYS A 35 -28.34 -7.98 1.70
C LYS A 35 -28.32 -6.89 0.65
N GLU A 36 -29.27 -5.97 0.66
CA GLU A 36 -29.35 -4.85 -0.29
C GLU A 36 -28.16 -3.88 -0.11
N GLU A 37 -27.79 -3.58 1.14
CA GLU A 37 -26.62 -2.75 1.47
C GLU A 37 -25.34 -3.45 1.00
N ILE A 38 -25.20 -4.75 1.28
CA ILE A 38 -24.05 -5.56 0.82
C ILE A 38 -23.92 -5.50 -0.70
N GLN A 39 -25.02 -5.73 -1.42
CA GLN A 39 -25.04 -5.73 -2.88
C GLN A 39 -24.58 -4.38 -3.44
N HIS A 40 -25.15 -3.28 -2.93
CA HIS A 40 -24.86 -1.94 -3.40
C HIS A 40 -23.40 -1.52 -3.10
N ALA A 41 -22.99 -1.63 -1.82
CA ALA A 41 -21.65 -1.23 -1.42
C ALA A 41 -20.54 -2.06 -2.09
N THR A 42 -20.77 -3.37 -2.24
CA THR A 42 -19.83 -4.26 -2.92
C THR A 42 -19.68 -3.88 -4.39
N GLN A 43 -20.78 -3.63 -5.10
CA GLN A 43 -20.74 -3.24 -6.51
C GLN A 43 -20.03 -1.89 -6.68
N GLU A 44 -20.33 -0.91 -5.82
CA GLU A 44 -19.62 0.39 -5.81
C GLU A 44 -18.11 0.21 -5.69
N MET A 45 -17.64 -0.66 -4.78
CA MET A 45 -16.22 -0.91 -4.61
C MET A 45 -15.59 -1.64 -5.80
N ILE A 46 -16.30 -2.59 -6.41
CA ILE A 46 -15.85 -3.28 -7.62
C ILE A 46 -15.69 -2.30 -8.79
N ASP A 47 -16.66 -1.40 -8.93
CA ASP A 47 -16.62 -0.35 -9.96
C ASP A 47 -15.47 0.64 -9.70
N LEU A 48 -15.28 1.04 -8.44
CA LEU A 48 -14.20 1.93 -8.00
C LEU A 48 -12.82 1.38 -8.37
N VAL A 49 -12.58 0.08 -8.18
CA VAL A 49 -11.29 -0.54 -8.50
C VAL A 49 -11.19 -1.04 -9.96
N GLY A 50 -12.17 -0.69 -10.82
CA GLY A 50 -12.15 -1.00 -12.25
C GLY A 50 -12.23 -2.49 -12.57
N LEU A 51 -13.01 -3.26 -11.78
CA LEU A 51 -13.16 -4.71 -11.95
C LEU A 51 -14.59 -5.13 -12.33
N ARG A 52 -15.39 -4.19 -12.88
CA ARG A 52 -16.72 -4.51 -13.44
C ARG A 52 -16.61 -5.59 -14.51
N GLY A 53 -17.49 -6.58 -14.45
CA GLY A 53 -17.53 -7.74 -15.34
C GLY A 53 -16.76 -8.96 -14.83
N PHE A 54 -16.01 -8.83 -13.71
CA PHE A 54 -15.27 -9.91 -13.10
C PHE A 54 -15.89 -10.40 -11.78
N GLU A 55 -17.10 -9.99 -11.46
CA GLU A 55 -17.78 -10.25 -10.18
C GLU A 55 -17.85 -11.73 -9.83
N LYS A 56 -18.01 -12.59 -10.86
CA LYS A 56 -18.14 -14.05 -10.73
C LYS A 56 -16.82 -14.80 -10.84
N SER A 57 -15.71 -14.12 -11.13
CA SER A 57 -14.40 -14.75 -11.28
C SER A 57 -13.85 -15.18 -9.92
N TYR A 58 -13.19 -16.32 -9.90
CA TYR A 58 -12.46 -16.83 -8.73
C TYR A 58 -11.02 -16.28 -8.70
N PRO A 59 -10.36 -16.29 -7.51
CA PRO A 59 -8.99 -15.76 -7.39
C PRO A 59 -7.97 -16.34 -8.37
N HIS A 60 -8.10 -17.59 -8.74
CA HIS A 60 -7.18 -18.26 -9.69
C HIS A 60 -7.36 -17.81 -11.14
N GLU A 61 -8.45 -17.11 -11.46
CA GLU A 61 -8.74 -16.54 -12.79
C GLU A 61 -8.28 -15.08 -12.90
N LEU A 62 -7.79 -14.48 -11.79
CA LEU A 62 -7.39 -13.08 -11.72
C LEU A 62 -5.87 -12.94 -11.91
N SER A 63 -5.45 -11.87 -12.59
CA SER A 63 -4.04 -11.48 -12.57
C SER A 63 -3.63 -10.99 -11.17
N GLY A 64 -2.31 -10.95 -10.87
CA GLY A 64 -1.82 -10.46 -9.58
C GLY A 64 -2.29 -9.03 -9.25
N GLY A 65 -2.29 -8.13 -10.24
CA GLY A 65 -2.81 -6.77 -10.08
C GLY A 65 -4.32 -6.72 -9.85
N MET A 66 -5.11 -7.59 -10.51
CA MET A 66 -6.54 -7.70 -10.25
C MET A 66 -6.81 -8.21 -8.83
N ALA A 67 -6.12 -9.27 -8.41
CA ALA A 67 -6.26 -9.81 -7.06
C ALA A 67 -5.91 -8.77 -5.98
N GLN A 68 -4.88 -7.94 -6.22
CA GLN A 68 -4.52 -6.86 -5.30
C GLN A 68 -5.60 -5.78 -5.24
N ARG A 69 -6.20 -5.40 -6.37
CA ARG A 69 -7.34 -4.48 -6.42
C ARG A 69 -8.57 -5.03 -5.66
N VAL A 70 -8.84 -6.32 -5.75
CA VAL A 70 -9.88 -6.98 -4.93
C VAL A 70 -9.58 -6.85 -3.44
N SER A 71 -8.32 -7.05 -3.02
CA SER A 71 -7.91 -6.89 -1.62
C SER A 71 -8.10 -5.46 -1.12
N ILE A 72 -7.79 -4.46 -1.95
CA ILE A 72 -8.03 -3.04 -1.64
C ILE A 72 -9.54 -2.77 -1.53
N ALA A 73 -10.35 -3.22 -2.48
CA ALA A 73 -11.81 -3.07 -2.47
C ALA A 73 -12.43 -3.70 -1.20
N ARG A 74 -12.00 -4.92 -0.85
CA ARG A 74 -12.42 -5.61 0.38
C ARG A 74 -12.09 -4.80 1.64
N SER A 75 -10.95 -4.14 1.67
CA SER A 75 -10.54 -3.32 2.81
C SER A 75 -11.29 -1.99 2.89
N LEU A 76 -11.76 -1.46 1.76
CA LEU A 76 -12.47 -0.19 1.66
C LEU A 76 -14.00 -0.32 1.83
N VAL A 77 -14.57 -1.52 1.63
CA VAL A 77 -16.04 -1.72 1.58
C VAL A 77 -16.76 -1.34 2.88
N GLN A 78 -16.05 -1.35 4.01
CA GLN A 78 -16.57 -0.91 5.30
C GLN A 78 -16.35 0.59 5.56
N ASP A 79 -15.86 1.32 4.58
CA ASP A 79 -15.55 2.76 4.64
C ASP A 79 -14.62 3.15 5.82
N PRO A 80 -13.44 2.49 5.99
CA PRO A 80 -12.55 2.74 7.11
C PRO A 80 -12.00 4.17 7.08
N GLU A 81 -11.70 4.74 8.27
CA GLU A 81 -11.03 6.04 8.39
C GLU A 81 -9.54 5.97 8.06
N ILE A 82 -8.92 4.83 8.38
CA ILE A 82 -7.48 4.57 8.20
C ILE A 82 -7.30 3.33 7.34
N LEU A 83 -6.42 3.41 6.35
CA LEU A 83 -6.01 2.29 5.51
C LEU A 83 -4.54 1.98 5.75
N LEU A 84 -4.25 0.78 6.21
CA LEU A 84 -2.89 0.27 6.39
C LEU A 84 -2.54 -0.63 5.21
N LEU A 85 -1.42 -0.33 4.54
CA LEU A 85 -0.93 -1.06 3.37
C LEU A 85 0.46 -1.62 3.70
N ASP A 86 0.59 -2.93 3.75
CA ASP A 86 1.86 -3.61 4.01
C ASP A 86 2.43 -4.18 2.71
N GLU A 87 3.42 -3.49 2.12
CA GLU A 87 4.05 -3.80 0.83
C GLU A 87 3.04 -4.19 -0.27
N PRO A 88 1.99 -3.37 -0.53
CA PRO A 88 0.83 -3.79 -1.33
C PRO A 88 1.18 -4.15 -2.77
N PHE A 89 2.35 -3.73 -3.27
CA PHE A 89 2.77 -3.95 -4.65
C PHE A 89 4.03 -4.80 -4.78
N GLY A 90 4.54 -5.34 -3.66
CA GLY A 90 5.82 -6.06 -3.61
C GLY A 90 5.90 -7.30 -4.51
N GLN A 91 4.77 -7.93 -4.84
CA GLN A 91 4.70 -9.14 -5.69
C GLN A 91 4.40 -8.85 -7.17
N LEU A 92 4.23 -7.58 -7.55
CA LEU A 92 3.91 -7.19 -8.92
C LEU A 92 5.19 -6.87 -9.71
N ASP A 93 5.15 -7.13 -11.02
CA ASP A 93 6.17 -6.66 -11.94
C ASP A 93 6.20 -5.12 -12.00
N ALA A 94 7.30 -4.55 -12.51
CA ALA A 94 7.54 -3.10 -12.46
C ALA A 94 6.41 -2.28 -13.11
N LEU A 95 5.96 -2.67 -14.31
CA LEU A 95 4.93 -1.93 -15.05
C LEU A 95 3.55 -2.02 -14.36
N THR A 96 3.19 -3.21 -13.88
CA THR A 96 1.94 -3.42 -13.13
C THR A 96 1.97 -2.63 -11.81
N ARG A 97 3.12 -2.56 -11.15
CA ARG A 97 3.33 -1.80 -9.91
C ARG A 97 3.11 -0.29 -10.12
N GLU A 98 3.65 0.28 -11.18
CA GLU A 98 3.46 1.69 -11.51
C GLU A 98 1.98 2.01 -11.75
N ARG A 99 1.29 1.22 -12.57
CA ARG A 99 -0.15 1.35 -12.83
C ARG A 99 -0.99 1.21 -11.55
N MET A 100 -0.60 0.31 -10.65
CA MET A 100 -1.28 0.14 -9.36
C MET A 100 -1.09 1.34 -8.44
N GLY A 101 0.07 2.01 -8.50
CA GLY A 101 0.33 3.26 -7.77
C GLY A 101 -0.60 4.39 -8.23
N GLU A 102 -0.77 4.56 -9.56
CA GLU A 102 -1.70 5.53 -10.14
C GLU A 102 -3.15 5.22 -9.74
N GLU A 103 -3.54 3.96 -9.82
CA GLU A 103 -4.87 3.51 -9.44
C GLU A 103 -5.15 3.75 -7.95
N LEU A 104 -4.16 3.53 -7.07
CA LEU A 104 -4.28 3.83 -5.65
C LEU A 104 -4.46 5.34 -5.41
N LEU A 105 -3.74 6.19 -6.14
CA LEU A 105 -3.91 7.65 -6.06
C LEU A 105 -5.31 8.09 -6.53
N ARG A 106 -5.84 7.47 -7.59
CA ARG A 106 -7.20 7.74 -8.08
C ARG A 106 -8.24 7.35 -7.02
N ILE A 107 -8.16 6.14 -6.48
CA ILE A 107 -9.04 5.63 -5.42
C ILE A 107 -8.97 6.54 -4.18
N TRP A 108 -7.76 6.92 -3.77
CA TRP A 108 -7.55 7.84 -2.67
C TRP A 108 -8.18 9.23 -2.93
N GLY A 109 -8.07 9.72 -4.17
CA GLY A 109 -8.67 10.99 -4.58
C GLY A 109 -10.19 11.02 -4.38
N GLU A 110 -10.87 9.90 -4.61
CA GLU A 110 -12.32 9.75 -4.44
C GLU A 110 -12.74 9.53 -2.97
N LYS A 111 -11.99 8.73 -2.22
CA LYS A 111 -12.37 8.32 -0.86
C LYS A 111 -11.71 9.12 0.27
N ARG A 112 -10.60 9.84 0.01
CA ARG A 112 -9.90 10.73 0.95
C ARG A 112 -9.66 10.11 2.33
N LYS A 113 -9.00 8.97 2.39
CA LYS A 113 -8.66 8.26 3.63
C LYS A 113 -7.26 8.64 4.13
N THR A 114 -7.03 8.48 5.44
CA THR A 114 -5.68 8.47 5.98
C THR A 114 -5.03 7.13 5.60
N VAL A 115 -3.88 7.19 4.92
CA VAL A 115 -3.18 5.97 4.47
C VAL A 115 -1.81 5.92 5.13
N LEU A 116 -1.49 4.78 5.75
CA LEU A 116 -0.14 4.44 6.17
C LEU A 116 0.31 3.25 5.32
N MET A 117 1.38 3.44 4.54
CA MET A 117 1.93 2.40 3.67
C MET A 117 3.36 2.06 4.08
N VAL A 118 3.66 0.78 4.18
CA VAL A 118 5.01 0.25 4.28
C VAL A 118 5.44 -0.22 2.89
N THR A 119 6.61 0.23 2.45
CA THR A 119 7.22 -0.20 1.18
C THR A 119 8.73 -0.16 1.28
N HIS A 120 9.41 -0.99 0.50
CA HIS A 120 10.85 -0.94 0.28
C HIS A 120 11.22 -0.15 -1.00
N SER A 121 10.24 0.34 -1.74
CA SER A 121 10.44 1.10 -2.97
C SER A 121 10.47 2.60 -2.68
N ILE A 122 11.64 3.23 -2.86
CA ILE A 122 11.82 4.68 -2.72
C ILE A 122 10.88 5.43 -3.67
N SER A 123 10.77 4.96 -4.91
CA SER A 123 9.91 5.59 -5.93
C SER A 123 8.44 5.56 -5.53
N GLU A 124 7.94 4.44 -4.97
CA GLU A 124 6.57 4.37 -4.45
C GLU A 124 6.35 5.34 -3.29
N ALA A 125 7.27 5.34 -2.31
CA ALA A 125 7.17 6.19 -1.14
C ALA A 125 7.04 7.67 -1.54
N ILE A 126 7.88 8.16 -2.46
CA ILE A 126 7.85 9.55 -2.91
C ILE A 126 6.62 9.84 -3.77
N TYR A 127 6.29 8.91 -4.69
CA TYR A 127 5.18 9.13 -5.61
C TYR A 127 3.82 9.13 -4.93
N LEU A 128 3.63 8.32 -3.89
CA LEU A 128 2.31 8.11 -3.26
C LEU A 128 2.10 8.98 -2.02
N ALA A 129 3.13 9.18 -1.18
CA ALA A 129 2.96 9.77 0.13
C ALA A 129 3.06 11.31 0.14
N ASP A 130 2.47 11.94 1.14
CA ASP A 130 2.67 13.35 1.48
C ASP A 130 3.83 13.51 2.48
N ARG A 131 4.24 12.40 3.12
CA ARG A 131 5.30 12.35 4.13
C ARG A 131 5.94 10.96 4.12
N VAL A 132 7.26 10.91 4.09
CA VAL A 132 8.03 9.66 4.10
C VAL A 132 8.82 9.57 5.41
N LEU A 133 8.69 8.44 6.10
CA LEU A 133 9.44 8.12 7.30
C LEU A 133 10.43 7.00 6.96
N VAL A 134 11.73 7.28 7.13
CA VAL A 134 12.78 6.25 6.97
C VAL A 134 13.11 5.66 8.32
N MET A 135 13.12 4.34 8.39
CA MET A 135 13.39 3.62 9.64
C MET A 135 14.77 2.96 9.63
N THR A 136 15.44 2.93 10.76
CA THR A 136 16.67 2.15 10.95
C THR A 136 16.38 0.66 11.06
N ARG A 137 17.45 -0.16 10.98
CA ARG A 137 17.41 -1.56 11.42
C ARG A 137 17.14 -1.66 12.91
N ARG A 138 16.94 -2.89 13.41
CA ARG A 138 16.65 -3.15 14.82
C ARG A 138 17.79 -2.69 15.74
N PRO A 139 17.48 -1.98 16.83
CA PRO A 139 16.16 -1.48 17.22
C PRO A 139 15.68 -0.37 16.28
N ALA A 140 14.46 -0.51 15.76
CA ALA A 140 13.92 0.39 14.74
C ALA A 140 13.62 1.77 15.35
N GLN A 141 14.15 2.82 14.70
CA GLN A 141 13.91 4.23 15.01
C GLN A 141 13.65 4.98 13.71
N ILE A 142 12.94 6.10 13.80
CA ILE A 142 12.79 7.00 12.66
C ILE A 142 14.09 7.78 12.51
N SER A 143 14.78 7.60 11.37
CA SER A 143 16.05 8.27 11.06
C SER A 143 15.87 9.48 10.14
N LEU A 144 14.78 9.52 9.40
CA LEU A 144 14.39 10.67 8.56
C LEU A 144 12.88 10.80 8.55
N ASP A 145 12.42 12.04 8.64
CA ASP A 145 11.03 12.44 8.50
C ASP A 145 10.98 13.52 7.41
N LEU A 146 10.54 13.11 6.20
CA LEU A 146 10.62 13.93 5.00
C LEU A 146 9.22 14.26 4.47
N PRO A 147 8.79 15.54 4.53
CA PRO A 147 7.62 15.99 3.80
C PRO A 147 7.90 15.94 2.29
N ILE A 148 6.91 15.52 1.51
CA ILE A 148 6.99 15.43 0.04
C ILE A 148 6.18 16.57 -0.57
N PRO A 149 6.82 17.66 -1.02
CA PRO A 149 6.14 18.87 -1.49
C PRO A 149 5.63 18.75 -2.93
N LEU A 150 5.58 17.54 -3.49
CA LEU A 150 5.05 17.33 -4.83
C LEU A 150 3.55 17.65 -4.88
N PRO A 151 3.08 18.45 -5.86
CA PRO A 151 1.67 18.85 -5.95
C PRO A 151 0.76 17.65 -6.25
N ARG A 152 -0.53 17.83 -5.95
CA ARG A 152 -1.60 16.89 -6.33
C ARG A 152 -2.57 17.55 -7.33
N PRO A 153 -3.14 16.84 -8.31
CA PRO A 153 -2.96 15.40 -8.57
C PRO A 153 -1.54 15.09 -9.07
N ARG A 154 -0.99 13.95 -8.69
CA ARG A 154 0.31 13.49 -9.17
C ARG A 154 0.17 12.79 -10.50
N SER A 155 1.10 13.08 -11.43
CA SER A 155 1.17 12.45 -12.75
C SER A 155 2.47 11.65 -12.90
N GLU A 156 2.48 10.71 -13.84
CA GLU A 156 3.64 9.87 -14.12
C GLU A 156 4.89 10.70 -14.47
N GLU A 157 4.70 11.81 -15.21
CA GLU A 157 5.81 12.69 -15.64
C GLU A 157 6.59 13.27 -14.46
N MET A 158 5.98 13.39 -13.29
CA MET A 158 6.68 13.88 -12.09
C MET A 158 7.84 12.98 -11.68
N ARG A 159 7.81 11.69 -12.00
CA ARG A 159 8.89 10.73 -11.72
C ARG A 159 10.18 11.07 -12.46
N TYR A 160 10.09 11.81 -13.58
CA TYR A 160 11.21 12.20 -14.43
C TYR A 160 11.70 13.62 -14.15
N GLN A 161 11.09 14.32 -13.19
CA GLN A 161 11.49 15.68 -12.83
C GLN A 161 12.68 15.69 -11.85
N PRO A 162 13.56 16.71 -11.92
CA PRO A 162 14.72 16.83 -11.03
C PRO A 162 14.37 16.80 -9.54
N GLU A 163 13.25 17.39 -9.17
CA GLU A 163 12.77 17.43 -7.77
C GLU A 163 12.48 16.02 -7.22
N PHE A 164 11.86 15.15 -8.03
CA PHE A 164 11.65 13.75 -7.65
C PHE A 164 12.98 13.02 -7.45
N GLY A 165 13.93 13.22 -8.37
CA GLY A 165 15.28 12.64 -8.28
C GLY A 165 16.02 13.09 -7.02
N TRP A 166 15.92 14.35 -6.66
CA TRP A 166 16.52 14.89 -5.44
C TRP A 166 15.90 14.27 -4.17
N LEU A 167 14.58 14.18 -4.11
CA LEU A 167 13.88 13.51 -2.99
C LEU A 167 14.30 12.03 -2.87
N ALA A 168 14.40 11.33 -4.01
CA ALA A 168 14.82 9.93 -4.06
C ALA A 168 16.26 9.77 -3.54
N GLN A 169 17.15 10.68 -3.89
CA GLN A 169 18.53 10.68 -3.41
C GLN A 169 18.61 10.87 -1.90
N LEU A 170 17.86 11.80 -1.31
CA LEU A 170 17.82 12.01 0.14
C LEU A 170 17.40 10.74 0.90
N VAL A 171 16.34 10.08 0.44
CA VAL A 171 15.87 8.84 1.04
C VAL A 171 16.90 7.72 0.88
N HIS A 172 17.51 7.59 -0.29
CA HIS A 172 18.54 6.59 -0.58
C HIS A 172 19.78 6.76 0.30
N GLU A 173 20.30 8.00 0.43
CA GLU A 173 21.46 8.30 1.27
C GLU A 173 21.20 7.93 2.73
N GLN A 174 20.01 8.27 3.26
CA GLN A 174 19.63 7.92 4.63
C GLN A 174 19.53 6.40 4.84
N LEU A 175 18.98 5.66 3.88
CA LEU A 175 18.91 4.20 3.93
C LEU A 175 20.32 3.57 3.88
N SER A 176 21.23 4.12 3.08
CA SER A 176 22.61 3.65 2.97
C SER A 176 23.37 3.85 4.28
N GLN A 177 23.28 5.03 4.88
CA GLN A 177 23.91 5.31 6.20
C GLN A 177 23.41 4.36 7.29
N ASN A 178 22.10 4.06 7.29
CA ASN A 178 21.51 3.11 8.25
C ASN A 178 22.04 1.67 8.07
N ASN A 179 22.53 1.32 6.88
CA ASN A 179 23.13 0.02 6.61
C ASN A 179 24.60 -0.06 7.06
N ASP A 180 25.36 1.02 6.94
CA ASP A 180 26.81 1.07 7.23
C ASP A 180 27.10 1.07 8.74
N VAL A 181 26.24 1.68 9.56
CA VAL A 181 26.41 1.70 11.03
C VAL A 181 26.39 0.30 11.65
N THR A 182 25.88 -0.70 10.96
CA THR A 182 25.82 -2.10 11.44
C THR A 182 27.10 -2.90 11.06
N ALA A 183 28.00 -2.34 10.24
CA ALA A 183 29.22 -3.01 9.78
C ALA A 183 30.45 -2.79 10.69
N MET A 184 30.31 -2.10 11.81
CA MET A 184 31.43 -2.02 12.77
C MET A 184 31.57 -3.34 13.53
N PRO A 185 32.70 -4.07 13.37
CA PRO A 185 32.92 -5.31 14.08
C PRO A 185 33.09 -5.03 15.57
N THR A 186 32.31 -5.74 16.39
CA THR A 186 32.57 -5.90 17.83
C THR A 186 33.88 -6.69 18.01
N LYS A 187 35.02 -6.02 17.87
CA LYS A 187 36.34 -6.53 18.28
C LYS A 187 37.06 -5.44 19.03
N MET A 188 36.94 -5.50 20.34
CA MET A 188 38.00 -5.16 21.29
C MET A 188 37.45 -5.16 22.73
N GLN A 189 37.19 -6.34 23.27
CA GLN A 189 37.19 -6.59 24.70
C GLN A 189 37.57 -8.05 24.96
N ALA A 190 38.83 -8.37 24.73
CA ALA A 190 39.47 -9.53 25.41
C ALA A 190 40.98 -9.38 25.24
N GLY A 191 41.63 -8.81 26.23
CA GLY A 191 43.08 -8.77 26.26
C GLY A 191 43.65 -7.86 27.30
N GLN A 192 43.36 -8.13 28.58
CA GLN A 192 44.28 -7.81 29.68
C GLN A 192 43.94 -8.72 30.86
N LYS A 193 44.60 -9.83 30.90
CA LYS A 193 45.29 -10.36 32.10
C LYS A 193 46.29 -11.40 31.64
#